data_7e82ee38d1d290bd276832841aa4dc60
#
_entry.id   7e82ee38d1d290bd276832841aa4dc60
#
_cell.length_a   1.000
_cell.length_b   1.000
_cell.length_c   1.000
_cell.angle_alpha   90.00
_cell.angle_beta   90.00
_cell.angle_gamma   90.00
#
_symmetry.space_group_name_H-M   'P 1'
#
loop_
_entity.id
_entity.type
_entity.pdbx_description
1 polymer ?
#
loop_
_entity_poly.entity_id
_entity_poly.type
_entity_poly.pdbx_seq_one_letter_code
_entity_poly.pdbx_strand_id
1 'polypeptide(L)'
;VIHLDELRYDASWNVVSEEEFFAAQRKVVAGARWVVDGNGSASLPIRAAAADTIIVLDPHPLVCLAGIILRGLRYGGGQHPGGVYVRVNCEFLHYVVSYRRKTLPKVLRVLDEHAGHATVLHLTSRRSANRLIRELDDAERGHQ
;
A
#
# COMPACT_ATOMS: atom_id res chain seq x y z
N VAL A 1 5.85 8.33 -7.12
CA VAL A 1 5.27 7.20 -6.36
C VAL A 1 6.26 6.07 -6.38
N ILE A 2 6.47 5.41 -5.26
CA ILE A 2 7.38 4.28 -5.10
C ILE A 2 6.54 3.09 -4.63
N HIS A 3 6.59 2.00 -5.37
CA HIS A 3 5.92 0.76 -4.96
C HIS A 3 6.86 -0.05 -4.06
N LEU A 4 6.36 -0.45 -2.89
CA LEU A 4 7.16 -1.16 -1.89
C LEU A 4 7.73 -2.49 -2.43
N ASP A 5 6.97 -3.13 -3.33
CA ASP A 5 7.40 -4.37 -3.97
C ASP A 5 8.64 -4.17 -4.87
N GLU A 6 8.82 -2.99 -5.47
CA GLU A 6 10.01 -2.66 -6.26
C GLU A 6 11.29 -2.58 -5.39
N LEU A 7 11.14 -2.26 -4.12
CA LEU A 7 12.25 -2.25 -3.16
C LEU A 7 12.56 -3.64 -2.59
N ARG A 8 11.63 -4.60 -2.76
CA ARG A 8 11.73 -5.94 -2.19
C ARG A 8 12.53 -6.90 -3.07
N TYR A 9 12.70 -6.58 -4.36
CA TYR A 9 13.37 -7.45 -5.31
C TYR A 9 14.54 -6.72 -5.98
N ASP A 10 15.64 -7.46 -6.22
CA ASP A 10 16.77 -6.98 -7.01
C ASP A 10 16.46 -7.04 -8.52
N ALA A 11 17.42 -6.59 -9.35
CA ALA A 11 17.30 -6.62 -10.82
C ALA A 11 17.15 -8.04 -11.39
N SER A 12 17.50 -9.06 -10.63
CA SER A 12 17.37 -10.48 -10.99
C SER A 12 16.14 -11.14 -10.36
N TRP A 13 15.23 -10.35 -9.76
CA TRP A 13 14.01 -10.82 -9.08
C TRP A 13 14.25 -11.70 -7.85
N ASN A 14 15.43 -11.60 -7.23
CA ASN A 14 15.64 -12.20 -5.93
C ASN A 14 15.14 -11.26 -4.83
N VAL A 15 14.62 -11.86 -3.76
CA VAL A 15 14.21 -11.12 -2.57
C VAL A 15 15.48 -10.58 -1.90
N VAL A 16 15.59 -9.26 -1.76
CA VAL A 16 16.69 -8.62 -1.01
C VAL A 16 16.59 -8.93 0.48
N SER A 17 17.69 -8.79 1.20
CA SER A 17 17.68 -8.96 2.66
C SER A 17 16.74 -7.97 3.34
N GLU A 18 16.26 -8.28 4.54
CA GLU A 18 15.42 -7.34 5.30
C GLU A 18 16.16 -6.04 5.61
N GLU A 19 17.45 -6.14 5.89
CA GLU A 19 18.29 -4.99 6.17
C GLU A 19 18.40 -4.03 4.98
N GLU A 20 18.65 -4.57 3.77
CA GLU A 20 18.69 -3.80 2.52
C GLU A 20 17.32 -3.17 2.23
N PHE A 21 16.23 -3.94 2.40
CA PHE A 21 14.87 -3.47 2.22
C PHE A 21 14.50 -2.33 3.18
N PHE A 22 14.91 -2.41 4.45
CA PHE A 22 14.69 -1.34 5.43
C PHE A 22 15.58 -0.13 5.16
N ALA A 23 16.82 -0.35 4.74
CA ALA A 23 17.73 0.73 4.35
C ALA A 23 17.21 1.51 3.15
N ALA A 24 16.71 0.82 2.12
CA ALA A 24 16.08 1.44 0.95
C ALA A 24 14.88 2.31 1.34
N GLN A 25 14.01 1.84 2.24
CA GLN A 25 12.88 2.63 2.73
C GLN A 25 13.34 3.86 3.52
N ARG A 26 14.32 3.72 4.43
CA ARG A 26 14.89 4.87 5.16
C ARG A 26 15.42 5.93 4.20
N LYS A 27 16.08 5.51 3.11
CA LYS A 27 16.57 6.43 2.08
C LYS A 27 15.42 7.18 1.37
N VAL A 28 14.34 6.47 1.07
CA VAL A 28 13.14 7.05 0.43
C VAL A 28 12.51 8.10 1.33
N VAL A 29 12.24 7.77 2.60
CA VAL A 29 11.54 8.67 3.52
C VAL A 29 12.40 9.83 4.02
N ALA A 30 13.72 9.78 3.82
CA ALA A 30 14.60 10.92 4.06
C ALA A 30 14.50 12.01 2.99
N GLY A 31 13.84 11.73 1.85
CA GLY A 31 13.61 12.72 0.80
C GLY A 31 12.52 13.73 1.19
N ALA A 32 12.57 14.91 0.60
CA ALA A 32 11.65 16.00 0.91
C ALA A 32 10.19 15.71 0.46
N ARG A 33 9.99 14.90 -0.56
CA ARG A 33 8.66 14.58 -1.13
C ARG A 33 8.63 13.14 -1.61
N TRP A 34 7.73 12.35 -1.08
CA TRP A 34 7.57 10.95 -1.45
C TRP A 34 6.13 10.45 -1.26
N VAL A 35 5.76 9.47 -2.04
CA VAL A 35 4.56 8.66 -1.86
C VAL A 35 5.00 7.21 -1.97
N VAL A 36 4.73 6.42 -0.94
CA VAL A 36 5.04 4.97 -0.92
C VAL A 36 3.74 4.19 -0.85
N ASP A 37 3.54 3.32 -1.82
CA ASP A 37 2.43 2.37 -1.88
C ASP A 37 2.92 0.96 -1.50
N GLY A 38 2.18 0.30 -0.65
CA GLY A 38 2.43 -1.09 -0.26
C GLY A 38 2.20 -1.40 1.22
N ASN A 39 2.03 -2.70 1.51
CA ASN A 39 1.59 -3.19 2.82
C ASN A 39 2.66 -3.98 3.58
N GLY A 40 3.90 -3.52 3.59
CA GLY A 40 4.98 -4.14 4.36
C GLY A 40 4.84 -3.86 5.87
N SER A 41 4.14 -4.71 6.62
CA SER A 41 3.85 -4.47 8.05
C SER A 41 5.11 -4.42 8.92
N ALA A 42 6.13 -5.23 8.63
CA ALA A 42 7.39 -5.25 9.38
C ALA A 42 8.18 -3.92 9.27
N SER A 43 8.11 -3.26 8.12
CA SER A 43 8.79 -1.98 7.86
C SER A 43 7.88 -0.75 8.00
N LEU A 44 6.61 -0.95 8.34
CA LEU A 44 5.63 0.13 8.49
C LEU A 44 6.07 1.23 9.48
N PRO A 45 6.71 0.92 10.63
CA PRO A 45 7.19 1.94 11.56
C PRO A 45 8.11 2.99 10.92
N ILE A 46 8.96 2.58 9.95
CA ILE A 46 9.89 3.49 9.26
C ILE A 46 9.11 4.57 8.49
N ARG A 47 8.07 4.16 7.76
CA ARG A 47 7.25 5.05 6.95
C ARG A 47 6.28 5.85 7.80
N ALA A 48 5.67 5.21 8.80
CA ALA A 48 4.69 5.83 9.70
C ALA A 48 5.32 6.99 10.48
N ALA A 49 6.55 6.83 10.96
CA ALA A 49 7.26 7.87 11.70
C ALA A 49 7.68 9.07 10.84
N ALA A 50 7.73 8.93 9.52
CA ALA A 50 8.18 9.99 8.62
C ALA A 50 7.04 10.60 7.76
N ALA A 51 5.88 9.98 7.73
CA ALA A 51 4.75 10.43 6.92
C ALA A 51 4.01 11.59 7.58
N ASP A 52 3.62 12.57 6.80
CA ASP A 52 2.66 13.62 7.19
C ASP A 52 1.20 13.17 7.00
N THR A 53 0.96 12.32 6.00
CA THR A 53 -0.37 11.79 5.68
C THR A 53 -0.29 10.30 5.37
N ILE A 54 -1.19 9.54 5.98
CA ILE A 54 -1.29 8.08 5.80
C ILE A 54 -2.70 7.72 5.34
N ILE A 55 -2.79 6.99 4.24
CA ILE A 55 -4.06 6.52 3.70
C ILE A 55 -4.17 5.02 3.93
N VAL A 56 -5.09 4.61 4.80
CA VAL A 56 -5.41 3.21 5.05
C VAL A 56 -6.59 2.79 4.19
N LEU A 57 -6.34 1.90 3.22
CA LEU A 57 -7.39 1.33 2.37
C LEU A 57 -7.92 0.04 3.01
N ASP A 58 -9.18 0.06 3.42
CA ASP A 58 -9.88 -1.07 4.05
C ASP A 58 -11.24 -1.35 3.37
N PRO A 59 -11.30 -1.62 2.06
CA PRO A 59 -12.52 -2.03 1.42
C PRO A 59 -12.97 -3.42 1.91
N HIS A 60 -14.28 -3.70 1.78
CA HIS A 60 -14.81 -5.00 2.17
C HIS A 60 -14.09 -6.14 1.42
N PRO A 61 -13.76 -7.28 2.06
CA PRO A 61 -13.03 -8.38 1.42
C PRO A 61 -13.65 -8.89 0.10
N LEU A 62 -14.98 -8.92 0.00
CA LEU A 62 -15.66 -9.30 -1.24
C LEU A 62 -15.37 -8.32 -2.40
N VAL A 63 -15.21 -7.04 -2.10
CA VAL A 63 -14.86 -6.02 -3.10
C VAL A 63 -13.42 -6.24 -3.57
N CYS A 64 -12.51 -6.61 -2.66
CA CYS A 64 -11.13 -6.97 -2.98
C CYS A 64 -11.09 -8.22 -3.87
N LEU A 65 -11.81 -9.28 -3.49
CA LEU A 65 -11.89 -10.52 -4.27
C LEU A 65 -12.46 -10.28 -5.68
N ALA A 66 -13.55 -9.54 -5.80
CA ALA A 66 -14.11 -9.18 -7.10
C ALA A 66 -13.09 -8.39 -7.94
N GLY A 67 -12.35 -7.46 -7.34
CA GLY A 67 -11.28 -6.72 -8.00
C GLY A 67 -10.13 -7.61 -8.50
N ILE A 68 -9.74 -8.62 -7.73
CA ILE A 68 -8.71 -9.60 -8.10
C ILE A 68 -9.18 -10.45 -9.29
N ILE A 69 -10.41 -10.97 -9.24
CA ILE A 69 -10.99 -11.78 -10.32
C ILE A 69 -11.09 -10.95 -11.61
N LEU A 70 -11.65 -9.76 -11.55
CA LEU A 70 -11.79 -8.87 -12.71
C LEU A 70 -10.42 -8.51 -13.32
N ARG A 71 -9.43 -8.30 -12.48
CA ARG A 71 -8.05 -8.03 -12.92
C ARG A 71 -7.45 -9.25 -13.60
N GLY A 72 -7.61 -10.44 -13.02
CA GLY A 72 -7.16 -11.70 -13.62
C GLY A 72 -7.79 -11.96 -14.99
N LEU A 73 -9.09 -11.72 -15.13
CA LEU A 73 -9.80 -11.85 -16.40
C LEU A 73 -9.35 -10.82 -17.45
N ARG A 74 -9.06 -9.58 -17.02
CA ARG A 74 -8.67 -8.48 -17.93
C ARG A 74 -7.24 -8.61 -18.44
N TYR A 75 -6.33 -9.12 -17.62
CA TYR A 75 -4.89 -9.16 -17.93
C TYR A 75 -4.35 -10.58 -18.09
N GLY A 76 -5.20 -11.62 -18.08
CA GLY A 76 -4.84 -13.00 -18.41
C GLY A 76 -3.76 -13.61 -17.53
N GLY A 77 -3.59 -13.17 -16.29
CA GLY A 77 -2.54 -13.66 -15.39
C GLY A 77 -1.12 -13.22 -15.78
N GLY A 78 -0.98 -12.33 -16.75
CA GLY A 78 0.29 -11.76 -17.18
C GLY A 78 0.83 -10.68 -16.25
N GLN A 79 2.04 -10.21 -16.59
CA GLN A 79 2.71 -9.13 -15.89
C GLN A 79 1.92 -7.83 -16.01
N HIS A 80 1.64 -7.18 -14.88
CA HIS A 80 1.01 -5.86 -14.86
C HIS A 80 1.98 -4.80 -15.40
N PRO A 81 1.49 -3.66 -15.96
CA PRO A 81 2.35 -2.54 -16.36
C PRO A 81 3.28 -1.99 -15.26
N GLY A 82 3.04 -2.33 -13.99
CA GLY A 82 3.92 -2.04 -12.85
C GLY A 82 4.90 -3.15 -12.47
N GLY A 83 5.11 -4.16 -13.31
CA GLY A 83 6.15 -5.18 -13.11
C GLY A 83 5.86 -6.27 -12.08
N VAL A 84 4.77 -6.21 -11.36
CA VAL A 84 4.48 -7.14 -10.26
C VAL A 84 3.67 -8.35 -10.73
N TYR A 85 4.22 -9.56 -10.58
CA TYR A 85 3.49 -10.81 -10.79
C TYR A 85 2.61 -11.10 -9.56
N VAL A 86 1.32 -10.83 -9.64
CA VAL A 86 0.38 -11.30 -8.63
C VAL A 86 0.02 -12.76 -8.94
N ARG A 87 0.74 -13.69 -8.34
CA ARG A 87 0.29 -15.09 -8.31
C ARG A 87 -0.92 -15.17 -7.37
N VAL A 88 -2.12 -15.23 -7.96
CA VAL A 88 -3.34 -15.51 -7.20
C VAL A 88 -3.31 -16.98 -6.80
N ASN A 89 -2.85 -17.25 -5.57
CA ASN A 89 -2.89 -18.58 -4.96
C ASN A 89 -3.87 -18.58 -3.77
N CYS A 90 -4.14 -19.78 -3.22
CA CYS A 90 -5.04 -19.91 -2.07
C CYS A 90 -4.54 -19.13 -0.84
N GLU A 91 -3.25 -19.02 -0.65
CA GLU A 91 -2.62 -18.25 0.42
C GLU A 91 -2.92 -16.75 0.31
N PHE A 92 -2.80 -16.20 -0.89
CA PHE A 92 -3.12 -14.80 -1.17
C PHE A 92 -4.61 -14.52 -0.96
N LEU A 93 -5.49 -15.40 -1.43
CA LEU A 93 -6.94 -15.27 -1.19
C LEU A 93 -7.27 -15.33 0.30
N HIS A 94 -6.65 -16.27 1.03
CA HIS A 94 -6.80 -16.35 2.49
C HIS A 94 -6.31 -15.07 3.18
N TYR A 95 -5.17 -14.52 2.75
CA TYR A 95 -4.65 -13.26 3.26
C TYR A 95 -5.67 -12.12 3.05
N VAL A 96 -6.22 -11.97 1.85
CA VAL A 96 -7.21 -10.92 1.54
C VAL A 96 -8.46 -11.03 2.42
N VAL A 97 -8.99 -12.24 2.59
CA VAL A 97 -10.19 -12.47 3.43
C VAL A 97 -9.90 -12.24 4.91
N SER A 98 -8.74 -12.67 5.38
CA SER A 98 -8.36 -12.55 6.79
C SER A 98 -7.74 -11.19 7.16
N TYR A 99 -7.42 -10.34 6.20
CA TYR A 99 -6.71 -9.07 6.38
C TYR A 99 -7.33 -8.19 7.47
N ARG A 100 -8.63 -7.93 7.40
CA ARG A 100 -9.35 -7.08 8.36
C ARG A 100 -9.28 -7.61 9.80
N ARG A 101 -9.21 -8.94 9.97
CA ARG A 101 -9.18 -9.57 11.30
C ARG A 101 -7.76 -9.75 11.83
N LYS A 102 -6.78 -10.05 10.96
CA LYS A 102 -5.43 -10.44 11.36
C LYS A 102 -4.38 -9.35 11.16
N THR A 103 -4.46 -8.60 10.06
CA THR A 103 -3.42 -7.66 9.65
C THR A 103 -3.79 -6.21 9.99
N LEU A 104 -4.99 -5.77 9.66
CA LEU A 104 -5.44 -4.41 9.89
C LEU A 104 -5.29 -3.95 11.36
N PRO A 105 -5.64 -4.75 12.39
CA PRO A 105 -5.45 -4.33 13.78
C PRO A 105 -3.98 -4.10 14.15
N LYS A 106 -3.06 -4.88 13.54
CA LYS A 106 -1.62 -4.70 13.74
C LYS A 106 -1.14 -3.41 13.05
N VAL A 107 -1.61 -3.15 11.84
CA VAL A 107 -1.32 -1.90 11.12
C VAL A 107 -1.80 -0.70 11.94
N LEU A 108 -3.05 -0.70 12.40
CA LEU A 108 -3.59 0.41 13.16
C LEU A 108 -2.83 0.64 14.48
N ARG A 109 -2.40 -0.42 15.16
CA ARG A 109 -1.54 -0.30 16.36
C ARG A 109 -0.21 0.38 16.04
N VAL A 110 0.46 -0.03 14.96
CA VAL A 110 1.72 0.59 14.53
C VAL A 110 1.52 2.06 14.18
N LEU A 111 0.40 2.43 13.57
CA LEU A 111 0.08 3.82 13.27
C LEU A 111 -0.17 4.63 14.55
N ASP A 112 -0.87 4.06 15.52
CA ASP A 112 -1.10 4.68 16.82
C ASP A 112 0.21 4.94 17.58
N GLU A 113 1.15 3.98 17.51
CA GLU A 113 2.45 4.07 18.18
C GLU A 113 3.44 5.03 17.49
N HIS A 114 3.42 5.12 16.16
CA HIS A 114 4.47 5.81 15.40
C HIS A 114 4.00 7.00 14.56
N ALA A 115 2.70 7.18 14.33
CA ALA A 115 2.15 8.18 13.42
C ALA A 115 1.26 9.22 14.12
N GLY A 116 1.44 9.46 15.43
CA GLY A 116 0.60 10.41 16.20
C GLY A 116 0.67 11.86 15.71
N HIS A 117 1.66 12.20 14.89
CA HIS A 117 1.83 13.50 14.24
C HIS A 117 1.18 13.57 12.85
N ALA A 118 0.86 12.43 12.24
CA ALA A 118 0.38 12.33 10.87
C ALA A 118 -1.15 12.40 10.78
N THR A 119 -1.66 12.87 9.65
CA THR A 119 -3.08 12.75 9.31
C THR A 119 -3.37 11.34 8.80
N VAL A 120 -4.18 10.56 9.51
CA VAL A 120 -4.55 9.20 9.09
C VAL A 120 -5.95 9.20 8.48
N LEU A 121 -6.05 8.86 7.19
CA LEU A 121 -7.31 8.74 6.46
C LEU A 121 -7.67 7.27 6.29
N HIS A 122 -8.75 6.81 6.91
CA HIS A 122 -9.24 5.44 6.81
C HIS A 122 -10.37 5.34 5.79
N LEU A 123 -10.09 4.76 4.62
CA LEU A 123 -11.00 4.66 3.49
C LEU A 123 -11.55 3.24 3.37
N THR A 124 -12.81 3.05 3.70
CA THR A 124 -13.48 1.73 3.77
C THR A 124 -14.21 1.33 2.50
N SER A 125 -14.22 2.20 1.47
CA SER A 125 -14.94 1.94 0.23
C SER A 125 -14.27 2.61 -0.97
N ARG A 126 -14.54 2.09 -2.19
CA ARG A 126 -14.14 2.76 -3.44
C ARG A 126 -14.75 4.16 -3.56
N ARG A 127 -15.94 4.37 -3.00
CA ARG A 127 -16.62 5.67 -3.03
C ARG A 127 -15.85 6.72 -2.21
N SER A 128 -15.36 6.35 -1.02
CA SER A 128 -14.54 7.24 -0.20
C SER A 128 -13.19 7.53 -0.84
N ALA A 129 -12.54 6.53 -1.47
CA ALA A 129 -11.30 6.74 -2.21
C ALA A 129 -11.50 7.68 -3.41
N ASN A 130 -12.55 7.47 -4.21
CA ASN A 130 -12.86 8.33 -5.36
C ASN A 130 -13.26 9.77 -4.94
N ARG A 131 -13.81 9.93 -3.75
CA ARG A 131 -14.09 11.27 -3.19
C ARG A 131 -12.78 11.98 -2.87
N LEU A 132 -11.88 11.31 -2.16
CA LEU A 132 -10.57 11.87 -1.82
C LEU A 132 -9.79 12.29 -3.08
N ILE A 133 -9.78 11.46 -4.13
CA ILE A 133 -9.12 11.80 -5.40
C ILE A 133 -9.70 13.11 -5.97
N ARG A 134 -11.02 13.24 -6.02
CA ARG A 134 -11.66 14.47 -6.53
C ARG A 134 -11.31 15.69 -5.69
N GLU A 135 -11.31 15.55 -4.36
CA GLU A 135 -10.95 16.65 -3.44
C GLU A 135 -9.50 17.11 -3.67
N LEU A 136 -8.57 16.17 -3.92
CA LEU A 136 -7.18 16.47 -4.25
C LEU A 136 -7.04 17.15 -5.62
N ASP A 137 -7.75 16.67 -6.65
CA ASP A 137 -7.76 17.25 -8.00
C ASP A 137 -8.35 18.66 -8.00
N ASP A 138 -9.36 18.93 -7.18
CA ASP A 138 -9.98 20.26 -7.06
C ASP A 138 -9.06 21.22 -6.30
N ALA A 139 -8.35 20.75 -5.28
CA ALA A 139 -7.35 21.52 -4.55
C ALA A 139 -6.16 21.93 -5.43
N GLU A 140 -5.67 21.03 -6.30
CA GLU A 140 -4.62 21.37 -7.28
C GLU A 140 -5.07 22.45 -8.28
N ARG A 141 -6.30 22.35 -8.77
CA ARG A 141 -6.87 23.33 -9.71
C ARG A 141 -7.13 24.70 -9.10
N GLY A 142 -7.43 24.73 -7.80
CA GLY A 142 -7.64 25.99 -7.07
C GLY A 142 -6.36 26.75 -6.72
N HIS A 143 -5.18 26.16 -6.92
CA HIS A 143 -3.87 26.78 -6.66
C HIS A 143 -3.13 27.24 -7.94
N GLN A 144 -3.73 27.12 -9.12
CA GLN A 144 -3.25 27.65 -10.40
C GLN A 144 -3.99 28.95 -10.75
#